data_794e17ea2ac5f027b281801a41820c33
#
_entry.id   794e17ea2ac5f027b281801a41820c33
#
_cell.length_a   1.000
_cell.length_b   1.000
_cell.length_c   1.000
_cell.angle_alpha   90.00
_cell.angle_beta   90.00
_cell.angle_gamma   90.00
#
_symmetry.space_group_name_H-M   'P 1'
#
loop_
_entity.id
_entity.type
_entity.pdbx_description
1 polymer ?
#
loop_
_entity_poly.entity_id
_entity_poly.type
_entity_poly.pdbx_seq_one_letter_code
_entity_poly.pdbx_strand_id
1 'polypeptide(L)'
;IKASYAGGYIQFLRELSIEMRRRNKVLSIDNYIPLDFNSFYNLKEQGVLADYICVMAYDEHYSGSSEAGSVSSLNWVKKSIKNTAANVPMNKIIVGLPFYTRIWRETKDGKLKTKALGMEGGLNLVSANKAKKEWNKENGQYYAEWKDGKDRMRIWLEEEKSVAAKLKLVDKDKVAGIAFWKLGLEKKEAWNSVLNWLKFPYCHSNITMQ
;
A
#
# COMPACT_ATOMS: atom_id res chain seq x y z
N ILE A 1 0.34 -18.87 -1.39
CA ILE A 1 0.05 -20.33 -1.26
C ILE A 1 -1.18 -20.67 -2.09
N LYS A 2 -1.37 -21.97 -2.42
CA LYS A 2 -2.60 -22.45 -3.06
C LYS A 2 -3.71 -22.59 -2.00
N ALA A 3 -4.98 -22.43 -2.39
CA ALA A 3 -6.12 -22.59 -1.49
C ALA A 3 -6.16 -23.97 -0.80
N SER A 4 -5.67 -25.03 -1.46
CA SER A 4 -5.57 -26.38 -0.88
C SER A 4 -4.64 -26.48 0.34
N TYR A 5 -3.76 -25.49 0.55
CA TYR A 5 -2.85 -25.45 1.70
C TYR A 5 -3.32 -24.49 2.81
N ALA A 6 -4.52 -23.92 2.69
CA ALA A 6 -5.02 -22.93 3.65
C ALA A 6 -5.06 -23.45 5.09
N GLY A 7 -5.55 -24.69 5.30
CA GLY A 7 -5.60 -25.30 6.63
C GLY A 7 -4.20 -25.52 7.23
N GLY A 8 -3.27 -26.03 6.44
CA GLY A 8 -1.87 -26.21 6.86
C GLY A 8 -1.17 -24.90 7.19
N TYR A 9 -1.48 -23.82 6.42
CA TYR A 9 -0.93 -22.50 6.69
C TYR A 9 -1.43 -21.94 8.03
N ILE A 10 -2.71 -22.06 8.33
CA ILE A 10 -3.26 -21.63 9.62
C ILE A 10 -2.68 -22.46 10.77
N GLN A 11 -2.53 -23.77 10.58
CA GLN A 11 -1.90 -24.61 11.60
C GLN A 11 -0.44 -24.20 11.86
N PHE A 12 0.33 -23.96 10.81
CA PHE A 12 1.69 -23.40 10.94
C PHE A 12 1.70 -22.08 11.74
N LEU A 13 0.78 -21.17 11.45
CA LEU A 13 0.69 -19.89 12.19
C LEU A 13 0.33 -20.09 13.66
N ARG A 14 -0.51 -21.07 14.00
CA ARG A 14 -0.81 -21.41 15.41
C ARG A 14 0.45 -21.86 16.15
N GLU A 15 1.17 -22.79 15.56
CA GLU A 15 2.42 -23.30 16.17
C GLU A 15 3.46 -22.19 16.30
N LEU A 16 3.66 -21.40 15.23
CA LEU A 16 4.58 -20.27 15.24
C LEU A 16 4.19 -19.23 16.31
N SER A 17 2.90 -18.90 16.45
CA SER A 17 2.44 -17.91 17.43
C SER A 17 2.73 -18.34 18.87
N ILE A 18 2.63 -19.63 19.17
CA ILE A 18 2.99 -20.19 20.49
C ILE A 18 4.49 -20.02 20.77
N GLU A 19 5.33 -20.37 19.79
CA GLU A 19 6.78 -20.27 19.94
C GLU A 19 7.26 -18.81 20.03
N MET A 20 6.65 -17.88 19.27
CA MET A 20 6.95 -16.47 19.37
C MET A 20 6.62 -15.92 20.77
N ARG A 21 5.44 -16.24 21.31
CA ARG A 21 5.03 -15.80 22.66
C ARG A 21 5.92 -16.38 23.74
N ARG A 22 6.30 -17.67 23.67
CA ARG A 22 7.23 -18.31 24.62
C ARG A 22 8.59 -17.58 24.68
N ARG A 23 8.99 -16.94 23.56
CA ARG A 23 10.24 -16.23 23.41
C ARG A 23 10.10 -14.72 23.59
N ASN A 24 8.93 -14.22 23.99
CA ASN A 24 8.62 -12.78 24.10
C ASN A 24 8.91 -12.03 22.77
N LYS A 25 8.54 -12.65 21.63
CA LYS A 25 8.68 -12.06 20.29
C LYS A 25 7.33 -11.66 19.72
N VAL A 26 7.34 -10.60 18.94
CA VAL A 26 6.17 -10.10 18.20
C VAL A 26 6.07 -10.85 16.87
N LEU A 27 4.87 -11.30 16.55
CA LEU A 27 4.53 -11.91 15.27
C LEU A 27 3.72 -10.92 14.42
N SER A 28 4.25 -10.52 13.27
CA SER A 28 3.49 -9.80 12.25
C SER A 28 3.35 -10.65 10.98
N ILE A 29 2.24 -10.48 10.27
CA ILE A 29 1.96 -11.20 9.03
C ILE A 29 1.60 -10.19 7.95
N ASP A 30 2.30 -10.26 6.81
CA ASP A 30 2.02 -9.42 5.65
C ASP A 30 1.00 -10.11 4.75
N ASN A 31 -0.09 -9.39 4.44
CA ASN A 31 -1.15 -9.87 3.58
C ASN A 31 -1.42 -8.90 2.43
N TYR A 32 -1.79 -9.45 1.28
CA TYR A 32 -2.43 -8.68 0.24
C TYR A 32 -3.81 -8.20 0.73
N ILE A 33 -4.37 -7.17 0.11
CA ILE A 33 -5.72 -6.70 0.45
C ILE A 33 -6.72 -7.87 0.40
N PRO A 34 -7.58 -8.04 1.41
CA PRO A 34 -8.62 -9.06 1.40
C PRO A 34 -9.65 -8.81 0.30
N LEU A 35 -9.77 -9.76 -0.60
CA LEU A 35 -10.73 -9.81 -1.71
C LEU A 35 -11.31 -11.23 -1.79
N ASP A 36 -12.39 -11.42 -2.55
CA ASP A 36 -13.07 -12.71 -2.62
C ASP A 36 -12.16 -13.86 -3.07
N PHE A 37 -11.29 -13.60 -4.06
CA PHE A 37 -10.39 -14.62 -4.61
C PHE A 37 -9.33 -15.12 -3.62
N ASN A 38 -9.03 -14.37 -2.57
CA ASN A 38 -8.02 -14.73 -1.57
C ASN A 38 -8.59 -14.94 -0.16
N SER A 39 -9.92 -15.08 -0.03
CA SER A 39 -10.63 -15.29 1.25
C SER A 39 -10.17 -16.56 1.99
N PHE A 40 -9.61 -17.53 1.26
CA PHE A 40 -9.06 -18.77 1.82
C PHE A 40 -7.88 -18.57 2.78
N TYR A 41 -7.22 -17.40 2.77
CA TYR A 41 -6.19 -17.06 3.75
C TYR A 41 -6.70 -16.92 5.17
N ASN A 42 -8.02 -16.89 5.39
CA ASN A 42 -8.67 -16.78 6.70
C ASN A 42 -8.08 -15.69 7.59
N LEU A 43 -8.22 -14.44 7.13
CA LEU A 43 -7.65 -13.28 7.80
C LEU A 43 -8.14 -13.10 9.23
N LYS A 44 -9.37 -13.54 9.53
CA LYS A 44 -9.94 -13.52 10.89
C LYS A 44 -9.11 -14.35 11.86
N GLU A 45 -8.75 -15.58 11.47
CA GLU A 45 -7.90 -16.45 12.28
C GLU A 45 -6.48 -15.88 12.42
N GLN A 46 -5.92 -15.36 11.33
CA GLN A 46 -4.61 -14.69 11.38
C GLN A 46 -4.61 -13.51 12.37
N GLY A 47 -5.68 -12.72 12.40
CA GLY A 47 -5.84 -11.59 13.33
C GLY A 47 -5.91 -12.01 14.81
N VAL A 48 -6.34 -13.25 15.10
CA VAL A 48 -6.27 -13.83 16.45
C VAL A 48 -4.86 -14.26 16.81
N LEU A 49 -4.16 -14.89 15.87
CA LEU A 49 -2.87 -15.53 16.09
C LEU A 49 -1.70 -14.54 16.11
N ALA A 50 -1.73 -13.53 15.25
CA ALA A 50 -0.68 -12.54 15.13
C ALA A 50 -0.90 -11.35 16.07
N ASP A 51 0.20 -10.66 16.42
CA ASP A 51 0.17 -9.38 17.12
C ASP A 51 -0.23 -8.26 16.16
N TYR A 52 0.28 -8.31 14.92
CA TYR A 52 -0.04 -7.35 13.86
C TYR A 52 -0.30 -8.03 12.52
N ILE A 53 -1.19 -7.42 11.75
CA ILE A 53 -1.46 -7.75 10.35
C ILE A 53 -1.05 -6.53 9.51
N CYS A 54 -0.02 -6.69 8.69
CA CYS A 54 0.39 -5.68 7.73
C CYS A 54 -0.38 -5.92 6.41
N VAL A 55 -1.26 -4.99 6.05
CA VAL A 55 -1.94 -5.04 4.76
C VAL A 55 -1.12 -4.27 3.71
N MET A 56 -0.69 -4.95 2.67
CA MET A 56 0.05 -4.37 1.54
C MET A 56 -0.93 -3.58 0.66
N ALA A 57 -1.17 -2.28 1.00
CA ALA A 57 -2.10 -1.42 0.29
C ALA A 57 -1.48 -0.84 -1.00
N TYR A 58 -0.81 -1.68 -1.77
CA TYR A 58 -0.17 -1.36 -3.05
C TYR A 58 -0.36 -2.51 -4.04
N ASP A 59 0.25 -2.39 -5.23
CA ASP A 59 0.01 -3.26 -6.38
C ASP A 59 -1.47 -3.33 -6.80
N GLU A 60 -2.19 -2.20 -6.68
CA GLU A 60 -3.53 -2.02 -7.25
C GLU A 60 -3.50 -2.32 -8.74
N HIS A 61 -2.49 -1.77 -9.43
CA HIS A 61 -2.09 -2.15 -10.78
C HIS A 61 -0.63 -2.60 -10.76
N TYR A 62 -0.38 -3.77 -11.32
CA TYR A 62 0.92 -4.45 -11.29
C TYR A 62 1.32 -4.97 -12.68
N SER A 63 2.44 -5.66 -12.80
CA SER A 63 2.97 -6.10 -14.10
C SER A 63 2.03 -7.03 -14.90
N GLY A 64 1.08 -7.69 -14.24
CA GLY A 64 0.09 -8.56 -14.87
C GLY A 64 -1.27 -7.90 -15.12
N SER A 65 -1.41 -6.60 -14.84
CA SER A 65 -2.69 -5.90 -15.07
C SER A 65 -3.00 -5.76 -16.54
N SER A 66 -4.28 -5.86 -16.87
CA SER A 66 -4.82 -5.66 -18.24
C SER A 66 -4.89 -4.19 -18.64
N GLU A 67 -4.81 -3.28 -17.67
CA GLU A 67 -4.88 -1.84 -17.88
C GLU A 67 -3.82 -1.10 -17.06
N ALA A 68 -3.45 0.09 -17.53
CA ALA A 68 -2.52 0.96 -16.83
C ALA A 68 -3.23 1.73 -15.72
N GLY A 69 -2.59 1.81 -14.56
CA GLY A 69 -3.16 2.52 -13.42
C GLY A 69 -2.16 2.81 -12.32
N SER A 70 -2.67 3.39 -11.25
CA SER A 70 -1.91 3.67 -10.03
C SER A 70 -1.47 2.37 -9.33
N VAL A 71 -0.31 2.40 -8.72
CA VAL A 71 0.14 1.33 -7.81
C VAL A 71 -0.68 1.33 -6.51
N SER A 72 -1.13 2.51 -6.06
CA SER A 72 -1.84 2.67 -4.80
C SER A 72 -2.61 3.98 -4.79
N SER A 73 -3.85 3.96 -5.23
CA SER A 73 -4.76 5.11 -5.15
C SER A 73 -5.30 5.31 -3.73
N LEU A 74 -5.85 6.49 -3.44
CA LEU A 74 -6.53 6.73 -2.15
C LEU A 74 -7.69 5.75 -1.93
N ASN A 75 -8.43 5.42 -3.00
CA ASN A 75 -9.54 4.48 -2.93
C ASN A 75 -9.04 3.07 -2.60
N TRP A 76 -7.90 2.67 -3.16
CA TRP A 76 -7.28 1.39 -2.86
C TRP A 76 -6.85 1.30 -1.40
N VAL A 77 -6.20 2.34 -0.87
CA VAL A 77 -5.80 2.40 0.55
C VAL A 77 -7.03 2.31 1.45
N LYS A 78 -8.10 3.09 1.19
CA LYS A 78 -9.36 3.01 1.94
C LYS A 78 -9.96 1.62 1.90
N LYS A 79 -10.02 1.00 0.72
CA LYS A 79 -10.54 -0.36 0.54
C LYS A 79 -9.69 -1.37 1.30
N SER A 80 -8.37 -1.23 1.27
CA SER A 80 -7.44 -2.11 1.99
C SER A 80 -7.70 -2.07 3.50
N ILE A 81 -7.80 -0.88 4.08
CA ILE A 81 -8.11 -0.70 5.51
C ILE A 81 -9.48 -1.28 5.83
N LYS A 82 -10.52 -0.89 5.08
CA LYS A 82 -11.91 -1.34 5.30
C LYS A 82 -12.03 -2.86 5.28
N ASN A 83 -11.50 -3.49 4.25
CA ASN A 83 -11.62 -4.94 4.07
C ASN A 83 -10.83 -5.71 5.14
N THR A 84 -9.67 -5.18 5.55
CA THR A 84 -8.88 -5.79 6.63
C THR A 84 -9.59 -5.62 7.98
N ALA A 85 -10.11 -4.44 8.27
CA ALA A 85 -10.83 -4.14 9.52
C ALA A 85 -12.13 -4.94 9.70
N ALA A 86 -12.71 -5.48 8.62
CA ALA A 86 -13.84 -6.39 8.71
C ALA A 86 -13.49 -7.73 9.41
N ASN A 87 -12.22 -8.06 9.53
CA ASN A 87 -11.74 -9.33 10.08
C ASN A 87 -10.72 -9.17 11.21
N VAL A 88 -10.05 -8.02 11.30
CA VAL A 88 -8.95 -7.76 12.23
C VAL A 88 -9.22 -6.48 12.99
N PRO A 89 -9.04 -6.45 14.32
CA PRO A 89 -9.14 -5.20 15.10
C PRO A 89 -8.21 -4.12 14.56
N MET A 90 -8.70 -2.88 14.45
CA MET A 90 -7.96 -1.74 13.87
C MET A 90 -6.59 -1.53 14.53
N ASN A 91 -6.50 -1.68 15.84
CA ASN A 91 -5.27 -1.53 16.62
C ASN A 91 -4.22 -2.64 16.36
N LYS A 92 -4.52 -3.62 15.53
CA LYS A 92 -3.58 -4.63 15.04
C LYS A 92 -3.20 -4.43 13.58
N ILE A 93 -3.81 -3.49 12.86
CA ILE A 93 -3.57 -3.28 11.43
C ILE A 93 -2.40 -2.32 11.23
N ILE A 94 -1.42 -2.74 10.44
CA ILE A 94 -0.37 -1.90 9.89
C ILE A 94 -0.66 -1.71 8.41
N VAL A 95 -0.67 -0.47 7.92
CA VAL A 95 -0.92 -0.17 6.51
C VAL A 95 0.40 -0.05 5.77
N GLY A 96 0.66 -0.98 4.87
CA GLY A 96 1.82 -0.96 3.97
C GLY A 96 1.56 -0.05 2.77
N LEU A 97 2.38 0.98 2.59
CA LEU A 97 2.31 1.95 1.51
C LEU A 97 3.53 1.83 0.58
N PRO A 98 3.42 2.22 -0.70
CA PRO A 98 4.55 2.13 -1.62
C PRO A 98 5.45 3.36 -1.57
N PHE A 99 6.77 3.14 -1.78
CA PHE A 99 7.72 4.17 -2.17
C PHE A 99 8.10 4.06 -3.65
N TYR A 100 7.28 3.38 -4.45
CA TYR A 100 7.51 3.18 -5.87
C TYR A 100 6.25 3.46 -6.67
N THR A 101 6.45 3.67 -7.95
CA THR A 101 5.42 3.82 -8.96
C THR A 101 5.68 2.89 -10.14
N ARG A 102 4.81 2.94 -11.15
CA ARG A 102 4.99 2.23 -12.43
C ARG A 102 4.85 3.19 -13.60
N ILE A 103 5.81 3.10 -14.52
CA ILE A 103 5.62 3.63 -15.86
C ILE A 103 4.92 2.59 -16.73
N TRP A 104 3.93 3.04 -17.47
CA TRP A 104 3.15 2.23 -18.39
C TRP A 104 3.39 2.69 -19.82
N ARG A 105 3.63 1.73 -20.69
CA ARG A 105 3.79 1.93 -22.12
C ARG A 105 2.71 1.15 -22.86
N GLU A 106 1.79 1.86 -23.46
CA GLU A 106 0.78 1.32 -24.37
C GLU A 106 1.31 1.43 -25.80
N THR A 107 1.63 0.30 -26.38
CA THR A 107 2.17 0.25 -27.74
C THR A 107 1.03 0.42 -28.76
N LYS A 108 1.39 0.83 -29.99
CA LYS A 108 0.41 1.03 -31.08
C LYS A 108 -0.46 -0.21 -31.36
N ASP A 109 0.09 -1.42 -31.16
CA ASP A 109 -0.60 -2.71 -31.32
C ASP A 109 -1.40 -3.14 -30.06
N GLY A 110 -1.63 -2.21 -29.13
CA GLY A 110 -2.47 -2.43 -27.93
C GLY A 110 -1.79 -3.22 -26.82
N LYS A 111 -0.50 -3.54 -26.91
CA LYS A 111 0.19 -4.23 -25.83
C LYS A 111 0.57 -3.27 -24.71
N LEU A 112 0.35 -3.72 -23.50
CA LEU A 112 0.71 -2.99 -22.29
C LEU A 112 2.05 -3.53 -21.73
N LYS A 113 3.02 -2.64 -21.53
CA LYS A 113 4.29 -2.93 -20.86
C LYS A 113 4.45 -2.01 -19.66
N THR A 114 5.10 -2.49 -18.62
CA THR A 114 5.31 -1.67 -17.42
C THR A 114 6.66 -1.96 -16.76
N LYS A 115 7.19 -0.96 -16.06
CA LYS A 115 8.38 -1.06 -15.22
C LYS A 115 8.15 -0.31 -13.93
N ALA A 116 8.53 -0.92 -12.79
CA ALA A 116 8.54 -0.26 -11.50
C ALA A 116 9.71 0.74 -11.42
N LEU A 117 9.48 1.88 -10.80
CA LEU A 117 10.44 2.97 -10.60
C LEU A 117 10.31 3.48 -9.16
N GLY A 118 11.43 3.78 -8.50
CA GLY A 118 11.40 4.56 -7.26
C GLY A 118 10.88 5.98 -7.51
N MET A 119 10.60 6.71 -6.45
CA MET A 119 10.04 8.08 -6.52
C MET A 119 10.88 9.01 -7.39
N GLU A 120 12.19 9.03 -7.18
CA GLU A 120 13.09 9.89 -7.96
C GLU A 120 13.13 9.50 -9.44
N GLY A 121 13.20 8.19 -9.73
CA GLY A 121 13.17 7.67 -11.09
C GLY A 121 11.91 8.05 -11.86
N GLY A 122 10.74 8.01 -11.20
CA GLY A 122 9.48 8.45 -11.78
C GLY A 122 9.46 9.94 -12.10
N LEU A 123 9.89 10.78 -11.16
CA LEU A 123 9.96 12.24 -11.34
C LEU A 123 10.95 12.64 -12.42
N ASN A 124 12.14 12.03 -12.43
CA ASN A 124 13.17 12.29 -13.44
C ASN A 124 12.69 11.91 -14.84
N LEU A 125 11.95 10.80 -14.98
CA LEU A 125 11.39 10.37 -16.26
C LEU A 125 10.38 11.39 -16.80
N VAL A 126 9.47 11.89 -15.96
CA VAL A 126 8.49 12.93 -16.33
C VAL A 126 9.19 14.23 -16.74
N SER A 127 10.20 14.67 -15.98
CA SER A 127 11.00 15.86 -16.26
C SER A 127 11.79 15.74 -17.59
N ALA A 128 12.45 14.62 -17.80
CA ALA A 128 13.25 14.37 -19.03
C ALA A 128 12.39 14.43 -20.29
N ASN A 129 11.13 14.01 -20.21
CA ASN A 129 10.17 14.06 -21.31
C ASN A 129 9.37 15.36 -21.36
N LYS A 130 9.66 16.33 -20.49
CA LYS A 130 8.93 17.60 -20.38
C LYS A 130 7.41 17.41 -20.26
N ALA A 131 6.99 16.27 -19.69
CA ALA A 131 5.59 15.92 -19.56
C ALA A 131 4.93 16.76 -18.46
N LYS A 132 3.74 17.30 -18.76
CA LYS A 132 2.94 18.03 -17.77
C LYS A 132 2.36 17.06 -16.77
N LYS A 133 2.59 17.27 -15.47
CA LYS A 133 1.96 16.51 -14.40
C LYS A 133 0.79 17.29 -13.81
N GLU A 134 -0.33 16.64 -13.61
CA GLU A 134 -1.53 17.20 -13.02
C GLU A 134 -1.96 16.41 -11.79
N TRP A 135 -2.41 17.12 -10.75
CA TRP A 135 -2.88 16.46 -9.54
C TRP A 135 -4.23 15.81 -9.75
N ASN A 136 -4.26 14.46 -9.69
CA ASN A 136 -5.50 13.71 -9.67
C ASN A 136 -5.97 13.56 -8.22
N LYS A 137 -7.08 14.23 -7.88
CA LYS A 137 -7.64 14.25 -6.51
C LYS A 137 -8.16 12.89 -6.07
N GLU A 138 -8.71 12.11 -6.99
CA GLU A 138 -9.28 10.81 -6.71
C GLU A 138 -8.20 9.80 -6.33
N ASN A 139 -7.12 9.76 -7.09
CA ASN A 139 -5.99 8.88 -6.82
C ASN A 139 -5.09 9.41 -5.69
N GLY A 140 -5.13 10.75 -5.43
CA GLY A 140 -4.21 11.40 -4.51
C GLY A 140 -2.76 11.37 -5.01
N GLN A 141 -2.58 11.52 -6.33
CA GLN A 141 -1.28 11.43 -7.00
C GLN A 141 -1.18 12.42 -8.15
N TYR A 142 0.03 12.80 -8.52
CA TYR A 142 0.26 13.45 -9.80
C TYR A 142 0.20 12.41 -10.91
N TYR A 143 -0.58 12.69 -11.92
CA TYR A 143 -0.65 11.95 -13.16
C TYR A 143 0.11 12.69 -14.26
N ALA A 144 0.85 11.95 -15.08
CA ALA A 144 1.45 12.49 -16.29
C ALA A 144 1.32 11.49 -17.43
N GLU A 145 1.16 12.02 -18.65
CA GLU A 145 1.21 11.21 -19.86
C GLU A 145 1.92 11.96 -20.99
N TRP A 146 2.52 11.20 -21.90
CA TRP A 146 3.16 11.73 -23.09
C TRP A 146 3.23 10.67 -24.18
N LYS A 147 3.63 11.09 -25.38
CA LYS A 147 3.94 10.18 -26.48
C LYS A 147 5.44 9.91 -26.56
N ASP A 148 5.82 8.65 -26.75
CA ASP A 148 7.16 8.21 -27.09
C ASP A 148 7.09 7.52 -28.44
N GLY A 149 7.37 8.27 -29.53
CA GLY A 149 7.09 7.85 -30.89
C GLY A 149 5.60 7.61 -31.12
N LYS A 150 5.22 6.36 -31.39
CA LYS A 150 3.83 5.94 -31.61
C LYS A 150 3.14 5.39 -30.34
N ASP A 151 3.89 5.24 -29.26
CA ASP A 151 3.40 4.64 -28.03
C ASP A 151 2.94 5.75 -27.05
N ARG A 152 1.98 5.39 -26.19
CA ARG A 152 1.49 6.25 -25.11
C ARG A 152 2.15 5.84 -23.80
N MET A 153 2.75 6.81 -23.12
CA MET A 153 3.37 6.64 -21.81
C MET A 153 2.49 7.25 -20.74
N ARG A 154 2.25 6.52 -19.62
CA ARG A 154 1.45 6.99 -18.50
C ARG A 154 2.10 6.64 -17.17
N ILE A 155 2.00 7.56 -16.19
CA ILE A 155 2.54 7.35 -14.86
C ILE A 155 1.68 8.06 -13.80
N TRP A 156 1.47 7.40 -12.66
CA TRP A 156 0.90 7.97 -11.43
C TRP A 156 2.03 8.04 -10.41
N LEU A 157 2.50 9.25 -10.10
CA LEU A 157 3.70 9.45 -9.30
C LEU A 157 3.45 9.22 -7.81
N GLU A 158 4.33 8.44 -7.18
CA GLU A 158 4.51 8.50 -5.74
C GLU A 158 5.55 9.58 -5.42
N GLU A 159 5.21 10.46 -4.48
CA GLU A 159 6.05 11.56 -4.01
C GLU A 159 5.52 12.09 -2.67
N GLU A 160 6.12 13.13 -2.11
CA GLU A 160 5.80 13.66 -0.78
C GLU A 160 4.30 13.94 -0.58
N LYS A 161 3.65 14.60 -1.55
CA LYS A 161 2.24 14.98 -1.43
C LYS A 161 1.29 13.76 -1.49
N SER A 162 1.63 12.75 -2.29
CA SER A 162 0.85 11.51 -2.36
C SER A 162 0.98 10.70 -1.07
N VAL A 163 2.19 10.64 -0.50
CA VAL A 163 2.42 10.03 0.81
C VAL A 163 1.62 10.76 1.89
N ALA A 164 1.68 12.10 1.93
CA ALA A 164 0.91 12.89 2.88
C ALA A 164 -0.61 12.66 2.76
N ALA A 165 -1.12 12.54 1.53
CA ALA A 165 -2.54 12.27 1.29
C ALA A 165 -2.97 10.90 1.82
N LYS A 166 -2.13 9.86 1.64
CA LYS A 166 -2.38 8.52 2.16
C LYS A 166 -2.27 8.47 3.69
N LEU A 167 -1.28 9.13 4.27
CA LEU A 167 -1.09 9.19 5.73
C LEU A 167 -2.29 9.80 6.46
N LYS A 168 -2.97 10.79 5.86
CA LYS A 168 -4.21 11.34 6.42
C LYS A 168 -5.32 10.29 6.55
N LEU A 169 -5.38 9.33 5.61
CA LEU A 169 -6.35 8.24 5.69
C LEU A 169 -6.01 7.26 6.82
N VAL A 170 -4.73 6.94 6.97
CA VAL A 170 -4.24 6.03 8.00
C VAL A 170 -4.47 6.60 9.40
N ASP A 171 -4.16 7.88 9.61
CA ASP A 171 -4.39 8.57 10.88
C ASP A 171 -5.87 8.60 11.25
N LYS A 172 -6.73 8.97 10.31
CA LYS A 172 -8.18 9.02 10.50
C LYS A 172 -8.77 7.67 10.93
N ASP A 173 -8.26 6.59 10.37
CA ASP A 173 -8.80 5.26 10.64
C ASP A 173 -8.16 4.57 11.86
N LYS A 174 -7.24 5.25 12.56
CA LYS A 174 -6.63 4.83 13.85
C LYS A 174 -6.03 3.43 13.82
N VAL A 175 -5.34 3.08 12.74
CA VAL A 175 -4.63 1.81 12.64
C VAL A 175 -3.40 1.74 13.56
N ALA A 176 -2.84 0.56 13.79
CA ALA A 176 -1.65 0.36 14.64
C ALA A 176 -0.41 1.10 14.13
N GLY A 177 -0.28 1.27 12.82
CA GLY A 177 0.87 1.95 12.25
C GLY A 177 0.91 1.89 10.73
N ILE A 178 2.06 2.27 10.21
CA ILE A 178 2.38 2.28 8.79
C ILE A 178 3.69 1.53 8.53
N ALA A 179 3.78 0.95 7.35
CA ALA A 179 5.01 0.39 6.80
C ALA A 179 5.20 0.88 5.37
N PHE A 180 6.40 0.83 4.85
CA PHE A 180 6.69 1.26 3.49
C PHE A 180 7.48 0.22 2.70
N TRP A 181 7.06 -0.05 1.49
CA TRP A 181 7.78 -0.88 0.54
C TRP A 181 8.39 0.00 -0.55
N LYS A 182 9.70 0.12 -0.59
CA LYS A 182 10.71 -0.29 0.38
C LYS A 182 11.79 0.79 0.48
N LEU A 183 12.62 0.73 1.49
CA LEU A 183 13.80 1.58 1.64
C LEU A 183 14.69 1.53 0.39
N GLY A 184 15.22 2.70 -0.01
CA GLY A 184 16.01 2.89 -1.21
C GLY A 184 15.20 3.23 -2.47
N LEU A 185 13.87 3.29 -2.38
CA LEU A 185 12.98 3.74 -3.47
C LEU A 185 12.34 5.10 -3.19
N GLU A 186 12.44 5.58 -1.96
CA GLU A 186 11.89 6.87 -1.54
C GLU A 186 12.77 8.05 -1.96
N LYS A 187 12.13 9.21 -2.04
CA LYS A 187 12.82 10.50 -1.98
C LYS A 187 12.94 10.95 -0.52
N LYS A 188 14.01 11.65 -0.20
CA LYS A 188 14.25 12.19 1.15
C LYS A 188 13.08 13.02 1.66
N GLU A 189 12.45 13.80 0.80
CA GLU A 189 11.31 14.67 1.14
C GLU A 189 10.08 13.89 1.59
N ALA A 190 9.89 12.65 1.14
CA ALA A 190 8.78 11.81 1.59
C ALA A 190 8.80 11.55 3.10
N TRP A 191 10.00 11.54 3.72
CA TRP A 191 10.16 11.41 5.17
C TRP A 191 9.61 12.60 5.94
N ASN A 192 9.55 13.80 5.34
CA ASN A 192 8.92 14.97 5.96
C ASN A 192 7.45 14.70 6.26
N SER A 193 6.74 14.07 5.31
CA SER A 193 5.34 13.69 5.48
C SER A 193 5.16 12.65 6.60
N VAL A 194 6.05 11.67 6.67
CA VAL A 194 6.06 10.65 7.72
C VAL A 194 6.34 11.27 9.09
N LEU A 195 7.37 12.12 9.18
CA LEU A 195 7.73 12.82 10.43
C LEU A 195 6.62 13.76 10.90
N ASN A 196 5.96 14.46 9.98
CA ASN A 196 4.82 15.30 10.31
C ASN A 196 3.65 14.48 10.84
N TRP A 197 3.35 13.35 10.21
CA TRP A 197 2.31 12.43 10.67
C TRP A 197 2.59 11.90 12.09
N LEU A 198 3.84 11.53 12.39
CA LEU A 198 4.28 11.08 13.71
C LEU A 198 4.21 12.18 14.79
N LYS A 199 4.38 13.46 14.40
CA LYS A 199 4.35 14.60 15.32
C LYS A 199 2.95 15.09 15.68
N PHE A 200 1.93 14.80 14.88
CA PHE A 200 0.56 15.12 15.25
C PHE A 200 0.15 14.23 16.41
N PRO A 201 -0.03 14.77 17.64
CA PRO A 201 -0.57 13.97 18.72
C PRO A 201 -1.93 13.46 18.24
N TYR A 202 -2.18 12.17 18.43
CA TYR A 202 -3.52 11.63 18.33
C TYR A 202 -4.39 12.56 19.17
N CYS A 203 -5.32 13.25 18.54
CA CYS A 203 -6.33 14.00 19.26
C CYS A 203 -7.19 12.95 19.98
N HIS A 204 -6.75 12.53 21.14
CA HIS A 204 -7.60 11.83 22.08
C HIS A 204 -8.69 12.82 22.44
N SER A 205 -9.80 12.81 21.68
CA SER A 205 -11.03 13.39 22.18
C SER A 205 -11.27 12.73 23.54
N ASN A 206 -11.07 13.50 24.60
CA ASN A 206 -11.43 13.17 25.95
C ASN A 206 -12.86 12.64 25.94
N ILE A 207 -13.03 11.32 25.92
CA ILE A 207 -14.27 10.70 26.38
C ILE A 207 -14.12 10.70 27.89
N THR A 208 -14.54 11.80 28.51
CA THR A 208 -14.86 11.83 29.92
C THR A 208 -16.03 10.85 30.09
N MET A 209 -15.73 9.67 30.60
CA MET A 209 -16.81 8.82 31.16
C MET A 209 -17.31 9.53 32.40
N GLN A 210 -18.56 9.97 32.34
CA GLN A 210 -19.41 10.17 33.49
C GLN A 210 -20.19 8.90 33.76
#